data_ca0440efbff82a2c7479db704eb480d5
#
_entry.id   ca0440efbff82a2c7479db704eb480d5
#
_cell.length_a   1.000
_cell.length_b   1.000
_cell.length_c   1.000
_cell.angle_alpha   90.00
_cell.angle_beta   90.00
_cell.angle_gamma   90.00
#
_symmetry.space_group_name_H-M   'P 1'
#
loop_
_entity.id
_entity.type
_entity.pdbx_description
1 polymer ?
#
loop_
_entity_poly.entity_id
_entity_poly.type
_entity_poly.pdbx_seq_one_letter_code
_entity_poly.pdbx_strand_id
1 'polypeptide(L)'
;YEALISGKYGNRNTLKIGEEEGRYIIALKRSQMPKYTDHQIFETYNRTAPERGWKPLKSERGMKGWLNSPRIKPLWHDAVFGEMRTHQLYDRKHHTLLPASRDSLWYGDGTKLNLYYRDESGNKRTINVYEVVDAYSEVLLGYHISEQEDYIAQYHAFRMAIQRSGHKPYELVCDNQGGHKKNTAKGFFSKISRIHRPTAPYNGESKTIENIFGRFQQQVLWTRFGYTGQNVTAVKATSRPNLEIINANIDALPTLDELHEIYEAAREEWNEMKHPATGISRIEMYENSVNEETDAVSVRDMV
;
A
#
# COMPACT_ATOMS: atom_id res chain seq x y z
N TYR A 1 28.94 -8.90 -37.14
CA TYR A 1 28.69 -8.68 -35.71
C TYR A 1 29.49 -7.49 -35.15
N GLU A 2 30.73 -7.25 -35.57
CA GLU A 2 31.58 -6.13 -35.11
C GLU A 2 30.97 -4.75 -35.44
N ALA A 3 30.25 -4.60 -36.52
CA ALA A 3 29.58 -3.34 -36.91
C ALA A 3 28.42 -2.93 -35.97
N LEU A 4 27.94 -3.83 -35.10
CA LEU A 4 26.87 -3.57 -34.14
C LEU A 4 27.42 -3.18 -32.75
N ILE A 5 28.72 -3.29 -32.52
CA ILE A 5 29.34 -2.90 -31.26
C ILE A 5 29.52 -1.38 -31.30
N SER A 6 28.83 -0.69 -30.36
CA SER A 6 28.99 0.75 -30.18
C SER A 6 30.46 1.10 -30.03
N GLY A 7 30.98 2.07 -30.83
CA GLY A 7 32.34 2.59 -30.68
C GLY A 7 32.65 3.20 -29.29
N LYS A 8 31.67 3.23 -28.42
CA LYS A 8 31.80 3.59 -26.98
C LYS A 8 32.09 2.38 -26.10
N TYR A 9 31.94 1.15 -26.63
CA TYR A 9 32.23 -0.06 -25.88
C TYR A 9 33.75 -0.16 -25.64
N GLY A 10 34.15 -0.29 -24.39
CA GLY A 10 35.58 -0.34 -24.00
C GLY A 10 36.27 1.03 -23.98
N ASN A 11 35.57 2.15 -24.14
CA ASN A 11 36.14 3.48 -24.05
C ASN A 11 36.76 3.71 -22.65
N ARG A 12 38.11 3.84 -22.61
CA ARG A 12 38.86 4.06 -21.37
C ARG A 12 38.84 5.52 -20.88
N ASN A 13 38.19 6.43 -21.57
CA ASN A 13 38.00 7.83 -21.18
C ASN A 13 36.81 8.08 -20.23
N THR A 14 36.27 7.01 -19.62
CA THR A 14 35.30 7.15 -18.54
C THR A 14 35.93 7.82 -17.32
N LEU A 15 35.16 8.65 -16.65
CA LEU A 15 35.55 9.32 -15.40
C LEU A 15 36.09 8.27 -14.42
N LYS A 16 37.40 8.32 -14.16
CA LYS A 16 38.04 7.43 -13.19
C LYS A 16 38.15 8.19 -11.89
N ILE A 17 37.23 7.95 -10.97
CA ILE A 17 37.31 8.40 -9.58
C ILE A 17 37.96 7.24 -8.81
N GLY A 18 39.09 7.49 -8.19
CA GLY A 18 39.80 6.52 -7.34
C GLY A 18 39.01 6.23 -6.07
N GLU A 19 39.45 5.24 -5.31
CA GLU A 19 38.71 4.82 -4.11
C GLU A 19 38.69 5.90 -3.02
N GLU A 20 39.79 6.56 -2.75
CA GLU A 20 39.87 7.65 -1.76
C GLU A 20 39.09 8.86 -2.19
N GLU A 21 39.22 9.24 -3.47
CA GLU A 21 38.47 10.32 -4.10
C GLU A 21 36.95 10.07 -3.98
N GLY A 22 36.52 8.84 -4.28
CA GLY A 22 35.14 8.41 -4.18
C GLY A 22 34.61 8.44 -2.75
N ARG A 23 35.38 7.97 -1.78
CA ARG A 23 35.03 8.05 -0.34
C ARG A 23 34.83 9.50 0.10
N TYR A 24 35.70 10.40 -0.35
CA TYR A 24 35.60 11.84 -0.02
C TYR A 24 34.33 12.47 -0.61
N ILE A 25 34.05 12.22 -1.89
CA ILE A 25 32.83 12.72 -2.56
C ILE A 25 31.57 12.18 -1.89
N ILE A 26 31.56 10.89 -1.54
CA ILE A 26 30.42 10.26 -0.84
C ILE A 26 30.28 10.85 0.57
N ALA A 27 31.37 11.11 1.29
CA ALA A 27 31.32 11.73 2.61
C ALA A 27 30.70 13.13 2.56
N LEU A 28 31.07 13.95 1.58
CA LEU A 28 30.44 15.25 1.34
C LEU A 28 28.96 15.12 1.01
N LYS A 29 28.58 14.13 0.17
CA LYS A 29 27.17 13.87 -0.20
C LYS A 29 26.34 13.40 0.99
N ARG A 30 26.90 12.59 1.88
CA ARG A 30 26.25 12.10 3.09
C ARG A 30 26.10 13.15 4.17
N SER A 31 26.91 14.22 4.14
CA SER A 31 26.87 15.27 5.16
C SER A 31 25.52 15.98 5.18
N GLN A 32 24.94 16.10 6.38
CA GLN A 32 23.69 16.83 6.61
C GLN A 32 23.93 18.15 7.36
N MET A 33 25.11 18.30 7.98
CA MET A 33 25.54 19.53 8.66
C MET A 33 27.03 19.75 8.43
N PRO A 34 27.42 20.60 7.47
CA PRO A 34 26.58 21.29 6.48
C PRO A 34 26.09 20.35 5.38
N LYS A 35 24.94 20.69 4.78
CA LYS A 35 24.42 19.98 3.61
C LYS A 35 24.95 20.63 2.35
N TYR A 36 25.57 19.81 1.48
CA TYR A 36 26.15 20.29 0.23
C TYR A 36 25.25 19.99 -0.96
N THR A 37 25.14 20.97 -1.86
CA THR A 37 24.61 20.74 -3.22
C THR A 37 25.64 20.00 -4.06
N ASP A 38 25.23 19.34 -5.15
CA ASP A 38 26.15 18.67 -6.05
C ASP A 38 27.22 19.63 -6.61
N HIS A 39 26.86 20.89 -6.87
CA HIS A 39 27.78 21.92 -7.30
C HIS A 39 28.83 22.22 -6.22
N GLN A 40 28.41 22.42 -4.99
CA GLN A 40 29.33 22.64 -3.88
C GLN A 40 30.25 21.46 -3.60
N ILE A 41 29.77 20.24 -3.78
CA ILE A 41 30.60 19.02 -3.69
C ILE A 41 31.68 19.05 -4.78
N PHE A 42 31.29 19.38 -6.01
CA PHE A 42 32.21 19.48 -7.15
C PHE A 42 33.30 20.54 -6.92
N GLU A 43 32.92 21.74 -6.48
CA GLU A 43 33.86 22.82 -6.17
C GLU A 43 34.78 22.45 -5.00
N THR A 44 34.21 21.93 -3.91
CA THR A 44 34.99 21.53 -2.72
C THR A 44 35.98 20.42 -3.06
N TYR A 45 35.57 19.41 -3.84
CA TYR A 45 36.46 18.38 -4.31
C TYR A 45 37.61 18.98 -5.13
N ASN A 46 37.31 19.79 -6.15
CA ASN A 46 38.34 20.37 -7.03
C ASN A 46 39.30 21.31 -6.30
N ARG A 47 38.85 22.01 -5.27
CA ARG A 47 39.70 22.82 -4.41
C ARG A 47 40.66 21.99 -3.57
N THR A 48 40.17 20.84 -3.06
CA THR A 48 40.97 19.95 -2.19
C THR A 48 41.87 18.98 -2.97
N ALA A 49 41.51 18.69 -4.21
CA ALA A 49 42.21 17.65 -5.03
C ALA A 49 43.72 17.90 -5.20
N PRO A 50 44.21 19.15 -5.49
CA PRO A 50 45.62 19.40 -5.62
C PRO A 50 46.42 19.15 -4.32
N GLU A 51 45.86 19.49 -3.17
CA GLU A 51 46.48 19.31 -1.86
C GLU A 51 46.67 17.83 -1.50
N ARG A 52 45.81 16.96 -2.04
CA ARG A 52 45.81 15.52 -1.82
C ARG A 52 46.45 14.71 -2.98
N GLY A 53 46.97 15.40 -3.97
CA GLY A 53 47.57 14.74 -5.15
C GLY A 53 46.53 14.04 -6.05
N TRP A 54 45.27 14.43 -5.93
CA TRP A 54 44.18 13.92 -6.75
C TRP A 54 44.03 14.72 -8.04
N LYS A 55 43.42 14.08 -9.05
CA LYS A 55 43.10 14.79 -10.32
C LYS A 55 41.80 15.54 -10.18
N PRO A 56 41.78 16.84 -10.52
CA PRO A 56 40.53 17.60 -10.56
C PRO A 56 39.52 16.98 -11.54
N LEU A 57 38.25 17.02 -11.17
CA LEU A 57 37.15 16.58 -12.02
C LEU A 57 36.89 17.59 -13.11
N LYS A 58 36.71 17.11 -14.35
CA LYS A 58 36.51 17.96 -15.53
C LYS A 58 35.09 18.57 -15.61
N SER A 59 34.10 17.89 -15.03
CA SER A 59 32.72 18.36 -15.10
C SER A 59 31.85 17.87 -13.93
N GLU A 60 31.01 18.73 -13.44
CA GLU A 60 29.98 18.43 -12.45
C GLU A 60 29.02 17.32 -12.94
N ARG A 61 28.64 17.35 -14.25
CA ARG A 61 27.78 16.34 -14.86
C ARG A 61 28.40 14.94 -14.77
N GLY A 62 29.71 14.82 -14.97
CA GLY A 62 30.41 13.56 -14.83
C GLY A 62 30.37 13.03 -13.40
N MET A 63 30.62 13.90 -12.42
CA MET A 63 30.52 13.55 -10.99
C MET A 63 29.09 13.11 -10.61
N LYS A 64 28.06 13.86 -11.05
CA LYS A 64 26.64 13.48 -10.83
C LYS A 64 26.32 12.12 -11.45
N GLY A 65 26.80 11.85 -12.65
CA GLY A 65 26.64 10.55 -13.29
C GLY A 65 27.27 9.42 -12.48
N TRP A 66 28.45 9.63 -11.93
CA TRP A 66 29.12 8.68 -11.07
C TRP A 66 28.37 8.48 -9.73
N LEU A 67 27.97 9.56 -9.05
CA LEU A 67 27.17 9.51 -7.80
C LEU A 67 25.86 8.74 -7.99
N ASN A 68 25.21 8.89 -9.15
CA ASN A 68 23.94 8.23 -9.45
C ASN A 68 24.11 6.83 -10.09
N SER A 69 25.33 6.33 -10.23
CA SER A 69 25.53 4.97 -10.73
C SER A 69 24.97 3.91 -9.77
N PRO A 70 24.51 2.75 -10.27
CA PRO A 70 23.87 1.70 -9.45
C PRO A 70 24.75 1.20 -8.30
N ARG A 71 26.08 1.27 -8.43
CA ARG A 71 27.03 0.82 -7.40
C ARG A 71 27.28 1.88 -6.31
N ILE A 72 27.16 3.16 -6.64
CA ILE A 72 27.53 4.27 -5.74
C ILE A 72 26.30 4.86 -5.04
N LYS A 73 25.19 4.99 -5.76
CA LYS A 73 23.98 5.59 -5.24
C LYS A 73 23.49 4.99 -3.91
N PRO A 74 23.50 3.66 -3.69
CA PRO A 74 23.12 3.07 -2.41
C PRO A 74 23.98 3.53 -1.23
N LEU A 75 25.25 3.88 -1.46
CA LEU A 75 26.20 4.24 -0.42
C LEU A 75 25.94 5.60 0.25
N TRP A 76 25.15 6.43 -0.36
CA TRP A 76 24.82 7.77 0.17
C TRP A 76 23.31 8.03 0.30
N HIS A 77 22.48 7.16 -0.28
CA HIS A 77 21.04 7.39 -0.39
C HIS A 77 20.33 7.46 0.97
N ASP A 78 20.70 6.60 1.90
CA ASP A 78 20.20 6.54 3.27
C ASP A 78 20.40 7.84 4.04
N ALA A 79 21.59 8.42 3.95
CA ALA A 79 21.93 9.66 4.63
C ALA A 79 21.16 10.87 4.09
N VAL A 80 20.78 10.87 2.80
CA VAL A 80 20.09 11.99 2.16
C VAL A 80 18.57 11.87 2.22
N PHE A 81 18.04 10.66 2.04
CA PHE A 81 16.60 10.41 1.90
C PHE A 81 15.99 9.63 3.07
N GLY A 82 16.83 9.13 4.00
CA GLY A 82 16.44 8.30 5.12
C GLY A 82 16.40 6.80 4.79
N GLU A 83 16.53 5.99 5.83
CA GLU A 83 16.56 4.53 5.73
C GLU A 83 15.31 3.97 5.05
N MET A 84 14.13 4.46 5.43
CA MET A 84 12.86 4.00 4.90
C MET A 84 12.78 4.09 3.37
N ARG A 85 13.15 5.25 2.78
CA ARG A 85 13.16 5.41 1.31
C ARG A 85 14.23 4.54 0.65
N THR A 86 15.31 4.30 1.35
CA THR A 86 16.41 3.46 0.87
C THR A 86 15.97 2.00 0.82
N HIS A 87 15.34 1.49 1.87
CA HIS A 87 14.73 0.16 1.90
C HIS A 87 13.68 -0.02 0.80
N GLN A 88 12.78 0.95 0.61
CA GLN A 88 11.78 0.89 -0.46
C GLN A 88 12.38 0.78 -1.87
N LEU A 89 13.56 1.37 -2.09
CA LEU A 89 14.21 1.42 -3.40
C LEU A 89 15.14 0.24 -3.67
N TYR A 90 15.87 -0.25 -2.64
CA TYR A 90 16.97 -1.19 -2.81
C TYR A 90 16.70 -2.57 -2.23
N ASP A 91 15.75 -2.73 -1.31
CA ASP A 91 15.42 -4.04 -0.79
C ASP A 91 14.80 -4.92 -1.88
N ARG A 92 15.13 -6.19 -1.82
CA ARG A 92 14.50 -7.19 -2.68
C ARG A 92 13.03 -7.26 -2.32
N LYS A 93 12.18 -6.92 -3.28
CA LYS A 93 10.74 -7.14 -3.15
C LYS A 93 10.48 -8.64 -3.29
N HIS A 94 10.14 -9.27 -2.19
CA HIS A 94 9.60 -10.62 -2.26
C HIS A 94 8.21 -10.55 -2.90
N HIS A 95 7.96 -11.36 -3.90
CA HIS A 95 6.60 -11.56 -4.38
C HIS A 95 5.88 -12.39 -3.32
N THR A 96 4.83 -11.83 -2.75
CA THR A 96 3.94 -12.60 -1.88
C THR A 96 3.23 -13.62 -2.76
N LEU A 97 3.41 -14.90 -2.45
CA LEU A 97 2.61 -15.96 -3.05
C LEU A 97 1.22 -15.87 -2.43
N LEU A 98 0.22 -15.63 -3.26
CA LEU A 98 -1.17 -15.65 -2.80
C LEU A 98 -1.56 -17.10 -2.43
N PRO A 99 -2.49 -17.28 -1.47
CA PRO A 99 -2.98 -18.59 -1.08
C PRO A 99 -3.57 -19.34 -2.26
N ALA A 100 -3.54 -20.66 -2.19
CA ALA A 100 -4.12 -21.55 -3.20
C ALA A 100 -5.58 -21.95 -2.90
N SER A 101 -6.09 -21.62 -1.71
CA SER A 101 -7.44 -21.96 -1.26
C SER A 101 -8.04 -20.87 -0.38
N ARG A 102 -9.39 -20.88 -0.30
CA ARG A 102 -10.17 -19.97 0.55
C ARG A 102 -9.73 -20.06 2.02
N ASP A 103 -9.92 -19.01 2.76
CA ASP A 103 -9.71 -18.93 4.21
C ASP A 103 -8.29 -19.26 4.68
N SER A 104 -7.33 -19.42 3.76
CA SER A 104 -5.91 -19.59 4.12
C SER A 104 -5.32 -18.31 4.68
N LEU A 105 -5.74 -17.17 4.14
CA LEU A 105 -5.27 -15.85 4.55
C LEU A 105 -6.40 -14.84 4.37
N TRP A 106 -6.73 -14.16 5.47
CA TRP A 106 -7.60 -12.98 5.42
C TRP A 106 -6.82 -11.72 5.70
N TYR A 107 -7.18 -10.65 5.00
CA TYR A 107 -6.77 -9.31 5.31
C TYR A 107 -7.90 -8.57 6.01
N GLY A 108 -7.59 -7.82 7.06
CA GLY A 108 -8.49 -6.87 7.70
C GLY A 108 -7.88 -5.48 7.70
N ASP A 109 -8.59 -4.49 7.17
CA ASP A 109 -8.12 -3.11 7.10
C ASP A 109 -9.27 -2.12 7.23
N GLY A 110 -8.97 -0.99 7.88
CA GLY A 110 -9.86 0.13 8.00
C GLY A 110 -9.55 1.21 6.99
N THR A 111 -10.56 1.74 6.35
CA THR A 111 -10.42 2.82 5.39
C THR A 111 -11.58 3.78 5.47
N LYS A 112 -11.37 4.99 4.97
CA LYS A 112 -12.45 5.93 4.76
C LYS A 112 -13.34 5.42 3.63
N LEU A 113 -14.63 5.27 3.89
CA LEU A 113 -15.59 4.92 2.85
C LEU A 113 -15.66 6.06 1.83
N ASN A 114 -15.35 5.77 0.57
CA ASN A 114 -15.24 6.78 -0.49
C ASN A 114 -16.61 7.16 -1.07
N LEU A 115 -17.61 7.33 -0.20
CA LEU A 115 -18.93 7.85 -0.50
C LEU A 115 -19.31 8.94 0.49
N TYR A 116 -19.94 10.00 -0.01
CA TYR A 116 -20.61 10.99 0.83
C TYR A 116 -21.98 10.50 1.21
N TYR A 117 -22.39 10.82 2.43
CA TYR A 117 -23.77 10.70 2.87
C TYR A 117 -24.25 12.02 3.49
N ARG A 118 -25.55 12.17 3.67
CA ARG A 118 -26.20 13.29 4.32
C ARG A 118 -26.57 12.89 5.74
N ASP A 119 -26.10 13.64 6.74
CA ASP A 119 -26.46 13.44 8.13
C ASP A 119 -27.89 13.97 8.42
N GLU A 120 -28.39 13.68 9.63
CA GLU A 120 -29.73 14.14 10.08
C GLU A 120 -29.87 15.67 10.06
N SER A 121 -28.79 16.40 10.16
CA SER A 121 -28.74 17.87 10.07
C SER A 121 -28.69 18.39 8.64
N GLY A 122 -28.73 17.54 7.63
CA GLY A 122 -28.62 17.90 6.22
C GLY A 122 -27.20 18.19 5.74
N ASN A 123 -26.16 17.87 6.52
CA ASN A 123 -24.80 18.15 6.14
C ASN A 123 -24.15 16.94 5.43
N LYS A 124 -23.32 17.26 4.45
CA LYS A 124 -22.50 16.27 3.77
C LYS A 124 -21.40 15.74 4.70
N ARG A 125 -21.34 14.43 4.89
CA ARG A 125 -20.39 13.72 5.73
C ARG A 125 -19.71 12.58 5.00
N THR A 126 -18.65 12.07 5.61
CA THR A 126 -17.97 10.83 5.25
C THR A 126 -17.81 9.98 6.50
N ILE A 127 -17.74 8.66 6.36
CA ILE A 127 -17.65 7.71 7.44
C ILE A 127 -16.52 6.68 7.14
N ASN A 128 -16.10 5.92 8.12
CA ASN A 128 -15.12 4.87 7.95
C ASN A 128 -15.80 3.51 7.79
N VAL A 129 -15.09 2.60 7.15
CA VAL A 129 -15.46 1.19 7.03
C VAL A 129 -14.25 0.33 7.37
N TYR A 130 -14.48 -0.69 8.17
CA TYR A 130 -13.53 -1.78 8.34
C TYR A 130 -13.99 -2.95 7.49
N GLU A 131 -13.10 -3.52 6.68
CA GLU A 131 -13.41 -4.56 5.71
C GLU A 131 -12.51 -5.77 5.91
N VAL A 132 -13.06 -6.97 5.73
CA VAL A 132 -12.36 -8.26 5.78
C VAL A 132 -12.44 -8.93 4.41
N VAL A 133 -11.28 -9.29 3.88
CA VAL A 133 -11.12 -9.81 2.51
C VAL A 133 -10.41 -11.15 2.52
N ASP A 134 -10.92 -12.13 1.77
CA ASP A 134 -10.21 -13.37 1.49
C ASP A 134 -9.11 -13.14 0.43
N ALA A 135 -7.88 -13.50 0.76
CA ALA A 135 -6.72 -13.23 -0.11
C ALA A 135 -6.66 -14.13 -1.36
N TYR A 136 -7.31 -15.29 -1.33
CA TYR A 136 -7.36 -16.23 -2.45
C TYR A 136 -8.30 -15.76 -3.55
N SER A 137 -9.52 -15.42 -3.18
CA SER A 137 -10.61 -15.11 -4.12
C SER A 137 -10.86 -13.63 -4.30
N GLU A 138 -10.35 -12.78 -3.39
CA GLU A 138 -10.67 -11.36 -3.24
C GLU A 138 -12.14 -11.09 -2.88
N VAL A 139 -12.84 -12.07 -2.33
CA VAL A 139 -14.21 -11.89 -1.81
C VAL A 139 -14.18 -10.98 -0.59
N LEU A 140 -15.05 -9.98 -0.59
CA LEU A 140 -15.34 -9.15 0.56
C LEU A 140 -16.24 -9.93 1.53
N LEU A 141 -15.67 -10.43 2.63
CA LEU A 141 -16.33 -11.37 3.53
C LEU A 141 -17.18 -10.67 4.59
N GLY A 142 -16.69 -9.62 5.20
CA GLY A 142 -17.37 -8.94 6.28
C GLY A 142 -16.95 -7.50 6.40
N TYR A 143 -17.86 -6.64 6.88
CA TYR A 143 -17.60 -5.23 7.06
C TYR A 143 -18.30 -4.65 8.27
N HIS A 144 -17.86 -3.45 8.67
CA HIS A 144 -18.59 -2.61 9.61
C HIS A 144 -18.33 -1.13 9.31
N ILE A 145 -19.41 -0.37 9.17
CA ILE A 145 -19.34 1.08 8.97
C ILE A 145 -19.44 1.75 10.34
N SER A 146 -18.53 2.68 10.64
CA SER A 146 -18.48 3.38 11.91
C SER A 146 -17.81 4.75 11.79
N GLU A 147 -18.09 5.66 12.72
CA GLU A 147 -17.43 6.96 12.76
C GLU A 147 -15.94 6.85 13.10
N GLN A 148 -15.56 5.85 13.86
CA GLN A 148 -14.20 5.61 14.31
C GLN A 148 -13.76 4.19 13.96
N GLU A 149 -12.54 4.08 13.51
CA GLU A 149 -11.88 2.80 13.31
C GLU A 149 -11.36 2.28 14.65
N ASP A 150 -12.22 1.54 15.34
CA ASP A 150 -11.94 1.01 16.67
C ASP A 150 -12.07 -0.52 16.73
N TYR A 151 -11.83 -1.05 17.93
CA TYR A 151 -11.97 -2.48 18.20
C TYR A 151 -13.38 -3.02 17.89
N ILE A 152 -14.42 -2.23 18.12
CA ILE A 152 -15.82 -2.65 17.91
C ILE A 152 -16.07 -2.84 16.40
N ALA A 153 -15.59 -1.92 15.56
CA ALA A 153 -15.69 -2.04 14.12
C ALA A 153 -15.01 -3.32 13.62
N GLN A 154 -13.80 -3.60 14.10
CA GLN A 154 -13.08 -4.83 13.79
C GLN A 154 -13.85 -6.08 14.22
N TYR A 155 -14.36 -6.09 15.44
CA TYR A 155 -15.13 -7.22 15.97
C TYR A 155 -16.34 -7.54 15.09
N HIS A 156 -17.13 -6.55 14.72
CA HIS A 156 -18.32 -6.76 13.89
C HIS A 156 -17.97 -7.22 12.48
N ALA A 157 -16.94 -6.65 11.87
CA ALA A 157 -16.50 -7.05 10.53
C ALA A 157 -16.00 -8.51 10.52
N PHE A 158 -15.17 -8.90 11.48
CA PHE A 158 -14.72 -10.30 11.59
C PHE A 158 -15.84 -11.27 11.94
N ARG A 159 -16.76 -10.87 12.80
CA ARG A 159 -17.94 -11.69 13.11
C ARG A 159 -18.75 -11.97 11.85
N MET A 160 -19.02 -10.95 11.04
CA MET A 160 -19.71 -11.10 9.76
C MET A 160 -18.94 -12.01 8.80
N ALA A 161 -17.62 -11.83 8.69
CA ALA A 161 -16.76 -12.64 7.85
C ALA A 161 -16.78 -14.13 8.25
N ILE A 162 -16.70 -14.42 9.55
CA ILE A 162 -16.78 -15.79 10.08
C ILE A 162 -18.16 -16.40 9.85
N GLN A 163 -19.23 -15.61 10.01
CA GLN A 163 -20.60 -16.07 9.74
C GLN A 163 -20.79 -16.42 8.26
N ARG A 164 -20.23 -15.61 7.35
CA ARG A 164 -20.29 -15.86 5.90
C ARG A 164 -19.44 -17.06 5.49
N SER A 165 -18.22 -17.17 6.00
CA SER A 165 -17.30 -18.27 5.71
C SER A 165 -17.74 -19.59 6.33
N GLY A 166 -18.26 -19.59 7.54
CA GLY A 166 -18.44 -20.78 8.38
C GLY A 166 -17.14 -21.35 8.95
N HIS A 167 -16.00 -20.70 8.67
CA HIS A 167 -14.65 -21.12 9.09
C HIS A 167 -13.87 -19.96 9.71
N LYS A 168 -12.86 -20.29 10.52
CA LYS A 168 -11.82 -19.37 10.96
C LYS A 168 -10.70 -19.37 9.92
N PRO A 169 -10.11 -18.19 9.58
CA PRO A 169 -8.97 -18.19 8.68
C PRO A 169 -7.77 -18.89 9.32
N TYR A 170 -6.95 -19.52 8.49
CA TYR A 170 -5.67 -20.07 8.95
C TYR A 170 -4.75 -18.94 9.39
N GLU A 171 -4.60 -17.93 8.58
CA GLU A 171 -3.79 -16.74 8.86
C GLU A 171 -4.63 -15.46 8.73
N LEU A 172 -4.38 -14.52 9.64
CA LEU A 172 -4.98 -13.20 9.64
C LEU A 172 -3.90 -12.13 9.64
N VAL A 173 -3.98 -11.21 8.68
CA VAL A 173 -3.11 -10.04 8.56
C VAL A 173 -3.93 -8.78 8.71
N CYS A 174 -3.59 -7.96 9.72
CA CYS A 174 -4.23 -6.67 9.99
C CYS A 174 -3.17 -5.58 10.15
N ASP A 175 -3.53 -4.32 9.87
CA ASP A 175 -2.65 -3.20 10.15
C ASP A 175 -2.45 -3.02 11.67
N ASN A 176 -1.28 -2.50 12.05
CA ASN A 176 -0.87 -2.32 13.44
C ASN A 176 -1.31 -0.96 14.02
N GLN A 177 -2.53 -0.52 13.72
CA GLN A 177 -3.08 0.75 14.21
C GLN A 177 -3.40 0.73 15.72
N GLY A 178 -3.60 1.91 16.30
CA GLY A 178 -3.73 2.10 17.76
C GLY A 178 -4.80 1.29 18.48
N GLY A 179 -5.88 0.87 17.81
CA GLY A 179 -6.90 -0.04 18.32
C GLY A 179 -6.39 -1.46 18.58
N HIS A 180 -5.40 -1.92 17.83
CA HIS A 180 -4.78 -3.24 17.95
C HIS A 180 -3.85 -3.37 19.18
N LYS A 181 -3.37 -2.23 19.72
CA LYS A 181 -2.47 -2.21 20.89
C LYS A 181 -3.18 -2.47 22.20
N LYS A 182 -4.51 -2.41 22.25
CA LYS A 182 -5.25 -2.79 23.46
C LYS A 182 -5.20 -4.31 23.63
N ASN A 183 -4.88 -4.76 24.85
CA ASN A 183 -4.73 -6.18 25.20
C ASN A 183 -5.94 -7.05 24.83
N THR A 184 -7.13 -6.47 24.73
CA THR A 184 -8.36 -7.12 24.27
C THR A 184 -8.27 -7.55 22.81
N ALA A 185 -7.68 -6.74 21.94
CA ALA A 185 -7.52 -7.08 20.51
C ALA A 185 -6.59 -8.28 20.30
N LYS A 186 -5.49 -8.39 21.05
CA LYS A 186 -4.60 -9.54 20.96
C LYS A 186 -5.28 -10.87 21.33
N GLY A 187 -6.14 -10.85 22.38
CA GLY A 187 -6.92 -12.02 22.77
C GLY A 187 -7.99 -12.40 21.75
N PHE A 188 -8.56 -11.45 21.05
CA PHE A 188 -9.56 -11.69 20.03
C PHE A 188 -8.97 -12.34 18.78
N PHE A 189 -7.93 -11.74 18.19
CA PHE A 189 -7.34 -12.26 16.95
C PHE A 189 -6.78 -13.68 17.10
N SER A 190 -6.16 -14.00 18.22
CA SER A 190 -5.66 -15.36 18.48
C SER A 190 -6.77 -16.39 18.69
N LYS A 191 -8.00 -15.97 18.99
CA LYS A 191 -9.17 -16.87 19.08
C LYS A 191 -9.81 -17.13 17.71
N ILE A 192 -9.73 -16.19 16.78
CA ILE A 192 -10.39 -16.27 15.48
C ILE A 192 -9.46 -16.72 14.35
N SER A 193 -8.16 -16.88 14.57
CA SER A 193 -7.21 -17.38 13.58
C SER A 193 -6.14 -18.25 14.24
N ARG A 194 -5.53 -19.16 13.47
CA ARG A 194 -4.39 -19.95 13.98
C ARG A 194 -3.12 -19.10 14.03
N ILE A 195 -2.93 -18.23 13.06
CA ILE A 195 -1.79 -17.30 12.99
C ILE A 195 -2.34 -15.88 12.84
N HIS A 196 -1.95 -15.02 13.76
CA HIS A 196 -2.18 -13.57 13.62
C HIS A 196 -0.85 -12.88 13.39
N ARG A 197 -0.72 -12.21 12.23
CA ARG A 197 0.46 -11.46 11.85
C ARG A 197 0.12 -9.97 11.72
N PRO A 198 0.60 -9.12 12.63
CA PRO A 198 0.46 -7.68 12.46
C PRO A 198 1.34 -7.22 11.31
N THR A 199 0.81 -6.40 10.42
CA THR A 199 1.57 -5.81 9.32
C THR A 199 2.66 -4.90 9.87
N ALA A 200 3.92 -5.18 9.53
CA ALA A 200 5.00 -4.24 9.82
C ALA A 200 4.83 -2.98 8.95
N PRO A 201 5.15 -1.78 9.47
CA PRO A 201 5.13 -0.56 8.68
C PRO A 201 5.92 -0.76 7.39
N TYR A 202 5.32 -0.40 6.25
CA TYR A 202 5.93 -0.47 4.90
C TYR A 202 6.17 -1.89 4.34
N ASN A 203 5.52 -2.91 4.87
CA ASN A 203 5.60 -4.26 4.32
C ASN A 203 4.71 -4.40 3.08
N GLY A 204 5.18 -5.18 2.07
CA GLY A 204 4.49 -5.37 0.79
C GLY A 204 3.13 -6.10 0.88
N GLU A 205 2.79 -6.67 2.03
CA GLU A 205 1.52 -7.35 2.28
C GLU A 205 0.34 -6.39 2.38
N SER A 206 0.54 -5.18 2.93
CA SER A 206 -0.46 -4.11 2.92
C SER A 206 -0.84 -3.68 1.51
N LYS A 207 0.07 -3.80 0.55
CA LYS A 207 -0.20 -3.45 -0.86
C LYS A 207 -1.21 -4.35 -1.54
N THR A 208 -1.40 -5.58 -1.09
CA THR A 208 -2.37 -6.50 -1.69
C THR A 208 -3.79 -6.03 -1.37
N ILE A 209 -4.10 -5.75 -0.10
CA ILE A 209 -5.41 -5.24 0.30
C ILE A 209 -5.67 -3.83 -0.27
N GLU A 210 -4.67 -2.94 -0.25
CA GLU A 210 -4.76 -1.61 -0.86
C GLU A 210 -5.09 -1.69 -2.36
N ASN A 211 -4.51 -2.66 -3.09
CA ASN A 211 -4.81 -2.89 -4.50
C ASN A 211 -6.22 -3.43 -4.73
N ILE A 212 -6.72 -4.31 -3.86
CA ILE A 212 -8.09 -4.83 -3.92
C ILE A 212 -9.07 -3.68 -3.70
N PHE A 213 -8.88 -2.88 -2.66
CA PHE A 213 -9.70 -1.71 -2.39
C PHE A 213 -9.65 -0.67 -3.51
N GLY A 214 -8.46 -0.40 -4.04
CA GLY A 214 -8.31 0.51 -5.18
C GLY A 214 -9.11 0.07 -6.41
N ARG A 215 -9.12 -1.23 -6.72
CA ARG A 215 -9.91 -1.79 -7.82
C ARG A 215 -11.42 -1.78 -7.51
N PHE A 216 -11.82 -2.15 -6.31
CA PHE A 216 -13.20 -2.07 -5.86
C PHE A 216 -13.75 -0.64 -5.97
N GLN A 217 -13.01 0.33 -5.49
CA GLN A 217 -13.37 1.73 -5.60
C GLN A 217 -13.51 2.19 -7.06
N GLN A 218 -12.57 1.80 -7.92
CA GLN A 218 -12.58 2.22 -9.33
C GLN A 218 -13.66 1.54 -10.17
N GLN A 219 -13.94 0.27 -9.91
CA GLN A 219 -14.80 -0.54 -10.75
C GLN A 219 -16.27 -0.51 -10.30
N VAL A 220 -16.51 -0.32 -9.01
CA VAL A 220 -17.85 -0.37 -8.42
C VAL A 220 -18.28 0.96 -7.80
N LEU A 221 -17.51 1.49 -6.84
CA LEU A 221 -17.93 2.71 -6.12
C LEU A 221 -17.88 3.96 -6.99
N TRP A 222 -17.00 4.03 -7.96
CA TRP A 222 -16.87 5.17 -8.88
C TRP A 222 -18.18 5.55 -9.56
N THR A 223 -19.05 4.60 -9.86
CA THR A 223 -20.32 4.83 -10.55
C THR A 223 -21.43 5.36 -9.65
N ARG A 224 -21.23 5.38 -8.33
CA ARG A 224 -22.24 5.79 -7.35
C ARG A 224 -22.23 7.30 -7.16
N PHE A 225 -23.42 7.91 -7.09
CA PHE A 225 -23.53 9.33 -6.74
C PHE A 225 -22.99 9.56 -5.33
N GLY A 226 -22.24 10.64 -5.15
CA GLY A 226 -21.58 10.93 -3.87
C GLY A 226 -20.18 10.31 -3.73
N TYR A 227 -19.61 9.69 -4.78
CA TYR A 227 -18.25 9.21 -4.75
C TYR A 227 -17.25 10.33 -4.44
N THR A 228 -16.35 10.11 -3.46
CA THR A 228 -15.43 11.15 -2.94
C THR A 228 -14.13 11.28 -3.73
N GLY A 229 -13.85 10.34 -4.63
CA GLY A 229 -12.53 10.19 -5.29
C GLY A 229 -11.63 9.18 -4.55
N GLN A 230 -10.62 8.68 -5.28
CA GLN A 230 -9.78 7.58 -4.78
C GLN A 230 -8.83 7.97 -3.66
N ASN A 231 -8.25 9.17 -3.71
CA ASN A 231 -7.25 9.61 -2.72
C ASN A 231 -6.98 11.11 -2.86
N VAL A 232 -6.65 11.75 -1.75
CA VAL A 232 -6.23 13.17 -1.71
C VAL A 232 -4.98 13.42 -2.57
N THR A 233 -4.14 12.40 -2.76
CA THR A 233 -2.92 12.44 -3.58
C THR A 233 -3.13 12.08 -5.05
N ALA A 234 -4.35 11.73 -5.47
CA ALA A 234 -4.63 11.43 -6.87
C ALA A 234 -4.42 12.68 -7.74
N VAL A 235 -3.40 12.62 -8.59
CA VAL A 235 -2.95 13.75 -9.44
C VAL A 235 -3.89 13.99 -10.63
N LYS A 236 -4.65 12.96 -11.04
CA LYS A 236 -5.54 13.06 -12.20
C LYS A 236 -6.82 13.82 -11.82
N ALA A 237 -7.11 14.88 -12.54
CA ALA A 237 -8.36 15.67 -12.38
C ALA A 237 -9.63 14.81 -12.48
N THR A 238 -9.60 13.76 -13.31
CA THR A 238 -10.68 12.78 -13.48
C THR A 238 -10.88 11.86 -12.28
N SER A 239 -9.94 11.80 -11.35
CA SER A 239 -10.03 10.96 -10.14
C SER A 239 -10.79 11.63 -8.99
N ARG A 240 -11.26 12.86 -9.18
CA ARG A 240 -11.99 13.63 -8.16
C ARG A 240 -13.39 13.92 -8.64
N PRO A 241 -14.40 13.85 -7.75
CA PRO A 241 -15.75 14.28 -8.08
C PRO A 241 -15.80 15.80 -8.27
N ASN A 242 -16.77 16.26 -9.04
CA ASN A 242 -17.10 17.67 -9.08
C ASN A 242 -17.82 18.06 -7.78
N LEU A 243 -17.09 18.69 -6.85
CA LEU A 243 -17.63 19.07 -5.54
C LEU A 243 -18.73 20.13 -5.63
N GLU A 244 -18.75 20.96 -6.68
CA GLU A 244 -19.80 21.96 -6.88
C GLU A 244 -21.13 21.27 -7.17
N ILE A 245 -21.13 20.23 -8.03
CA ILE A 245 -22.33 19.42 -8.31
C ILE A 245 -22.80 18.71 -7.05
N ILE A 246 -21.89 18.09 -6.28
CA ILE A 246 -22.26 17.42 -5.03
C ILE A 246 -22.84 18.40 -4.03
N ASN A 247 -22.22 19.57 -3.85
CA ASN A 247 -22.70 20.58 -2.92
C ASN A 247 -24.04 21.22 -3.35
N ALA A 248 -24.28 21.33 -4.66
CA ALA A 248 -25.56 21.80 -5.18
C ALA A 248 -26.70 20.76 -5.04
N ASN A 249 -26.36 19.49 -4.83
CA ASN A 249 -27.30 18.38 -4.75
C ASN A 249 -27.13 17.56 -3.46
N ILE A 250 -26.89 18.21 -2.32
CA ILE A 250 -26.71 17.52 -1.03
C ILE A 250 -27.95 16.70 -0.68
N ASP A 251 -29.15 17.18 -1.02
CA ASP A 251 -30.37 16.46 -0.75
C ASP A 251 -30.55 15.15 -1.53
N ALA A 252 -29.79 14.98 -2.61
CA ALA A 252 -29.71 13.74 -3.37
C ALA A 252 -28.66 12.74 -2.82
N LEU A 253 -27.86 13.14 -1.82
CA LEU A 253 -26.95 12.21 -1.17
C LEU A 253 -27.74 11.21 -0.31
N PRO A 254 -27.28 9.95 -0.23
CA PRO A 254 -27.95 8.96 0.61
C PRO A 254 -27.89 9.36 2.09
N THR A 255 -28.88 8.96 2.84
CA THR A 255 -28.83 8.90 4.30
C THR A 255 -27.82 7.85 4.76
N LEU A 256 -27.56 7.74 6.05
CA LEU A 256 -26.62 6.71 6.56
C LEU A 256 -27.17 5.29 6.31
N ASP A 257 -28.47 5.06 6.50
CA ASP A 257 -29.09 3.76 6.26
C ASP A 257 -29.05 3.38 4.77
N GLU A 258 -29.41 4.31 3.88
CA GLU A 258 -29.28 4.11 2.44
C GLU A 258 -27.81 3.88 2.02
N LEU A 259 -26.84 4.53 2.68
CA LEU A 259 -25.42 4.30 2.44
C LEU A 259 -25.01 2.86 2.78
N HIS A 260 -25.55 2.30 3.87
CA HIS A 260 -25.34 0.89 4.22
C HIS A 260 -25.86 -0.04 3.11
N GLU A 261 -27.06 0.17 2.63
CA GLU A 261 -27.65 -0.63 1.54
C GLU A 261 -26.85 -0.51 0.24
N ILE A 262 -26.45 0.71 -0.12
CA ILE A 262 -25.64 0.98 -1.30
C ILE A 262 -24.28 0.26 -1.20
N TYR A 263 -23.66 0.31 -0.01
CA TYR A 263 -22.36 -0.32 0.19
C TYR A 263 -22.45 -1.84 0.18
N GLU A 264 -23.47 -2.42 0.79
CA GLU A 264 -23.71 -3.87 0.74
C GLU A 264 -23.95 -4.35 -0.69
N ALA A 265 -24.80 -3.66 -1.45
CA ALA A 265 -25.04 -3.96 -2.86
C ALA A 265 -23.75 -3.85 -3.70
N ALA A 266 -22.91 -2.85 -3.42
CA ALA A 266 -21.62 -2.69 -4.09
C ALA A 266 -20.66 -3.83 -3.79
N ARG A 267 -20.63 -4.34 -2.55
CA ARG A 267 -19.81 -5.49 -2.15
C ARG A 267 -20.27 -6.77 -2.85
N GLU A 268 -21.57 -7.01 -2.95
CA GLU A 268 -22.08 -8.17 -3.70
C GLU A 268 -21.79 -8.05 -5.20
N GLU A 269 -21.96 -6.87 -5.80
CA GLU A 269 -21.52 -6.63 -7.18
C GLU A 269 -20.05 -6.97 -7.40
N TRP A 270 -19.14 -6.54 -6.49
CA TRP A 270 -17.73 -6.89 -6.55
C TRP A 270 -17.49 -8.40 -6.44
N ASN A 271 -18.18 -9.07 -5.52
CA ASN A 271 -18.04 -10.50 -5.30
C ASN A 271 -18.48 -11.33 -6.51
N GLU A 272 -19.49 -10.86 -7.24
CA GLU A 272 -19.97 -11.46 -8.49
C GLU A 272 -19.08 -11.14 -9.69
N MET A 273 -18.27 -10.09 -9.65
CA MET A 273 -17.38 -9.74 -10.74
C MET A 273 -16.28 -10.80 -10.91
N LYS A 274 -15.89 -11.01 -12.18
CA LYS A 274 -14.81 -11.95 -12.54
C LYS A 274 -13.47 -11.54 -11.94
N HIS A 275 -12.80 -12.52 -11.34
CA HIS A 275 -11.43 -12.35 -10.87
C HIS A 275 -10.49 -12.23 -12.09
N PRO A 276 -9.57 -11.24 -12.14
CA PRO A 276 -8.78 -10.94 -13.34
C PRO A 276 -7.82 -12.06 -13.75
N ALA A 277 -7.37 -12.87 -12.80
CA ALA A 277 -6.44 -13.97 -13.10
C ALA A 277 -7.12 -15.26 -13.57
N THR A 278 -8.36 -15.52 -13.11
CA THR A 278 -9.05 -16.78 -13.38
C THR A 278 -10.19 -16.66 -14.37
N GLY A 279 -10.78 -15.46 -14.51
CA GLY A 279 -11.97 -15.24 -15.33
C GLY A 279 -13.28 -15.80 -14.74
N ILE A 280 -13.22 -16.41 -13.56
CA ILE A 280 -14.35 -16.93 -12.77
C ILE A 280 -14.79 -15.81 -11.82
N SER A 281 -16.07 -15.76 -11.40
CA SER A 281 -16.49 -14.77 -10.40
C SER A 281 -15.78 -15.04 -9.06
N ARG A 282 -15.56 -13.97 -8.28
CA ARG A 282 -14.87 -14.09 -6.99
C ARG A 282 -15.61 -15.01 -6.04
N ILE A 283 -16.94 -14.87 -5.99
CA ILE A 283 -17.77 -15.71 -5.12
C ILE A 283 -17.75 -17.17 -5.55
N GLU A 284 -17.85 -17.45 -6.85
CA GLU A 284 -17.76 -18.81 -7.38
C GLU A 284 -16.39 -19.44 -7.11
N MET A 285 -15.31 -18.65 -7.27
CA MET A 285 -13.96 -19.08 -6.94
C MET A 285 -13.82 -19.42 -5.44
N TYR A 286 -14.47 -18.62 -4.57
CA TYR A 286 -14.48 -18.85 -3.13
C TYR A 286 -15.27 -20.10 -2.74
N GLU A 287 -16.50 -20.25 -3.24
CA GLU A 287 -17.41 -21.33 -2.89
C GLU A 287 -16.94 -22.71 -3.40
N ASN A 288 -16.31 -22.75 -4.58
CA ASN A 288 -15.75 -23.97 -5.14
C ASN A 288 -14.41 -24.39 -4.54
N SER A 289 -13.83 -23.59 -3.67
CA SER A 289 -12.56 -23.90 -2.99
C SER A 289 -12.83 -24.58 -1.64
N VAL A 290 -12.01 -25.55 -1.30
CA VAL A 290 -12.02 -26.24 0.00
C VAL A 290 -10.66 -26.05 0.66
N ASN A 291 -10.67 -25.74 1.97
CA ASN A 291 -9.47 -25.65 2.77
C ASN A 291 -9.59 -26.53 4.02
N GLU A 292 -8.92 -27.68 3.98
CA GLU A 292 -8.94 -28.65 5.08
C GLU A 292 -8.14 -28.21 6.32
N GLU A 293 -7.31 -27.16 6.17
CA GLU A 293 -6.47 -26.64 7.26
C GLU A 293 -7.22 -25.65 8.17
N THR A 294 -8.44 -25.26 7.80
CA THR A 294 -9.25 -24.31 8.56
C THR A 294 -10.27 -25.00 9.47
N ASP A 295 -10.52 -24.39 10.64
CA ASP A 295 -11.48 -24.94 11.59
C ASP A 295 -12.89 -24.40 11.28
N ALA A 296 -13.85 -25.31 11.11
CA ALA A 296 -15.26 -24.93 11.06
C ALA A 296 -15.71 -24.34 12.40
N VAL A 297 -16.50 -23.28 12.34
CA VAL A 297 -16.96 -22.54 13.53
C VAL A 297 -18.33 -23.03 13.93
N SER A 298 -18.48 -23.44 15.19
CA SER A 298 -19.79 -23.77 15.74
C SER A 298 -20.56 -22.49 16.12
N VAL A 299 -21.89 -22.59 16.18
CA VAL A 299 -22.74 -21.46 16.63
C VAL A 299 -22.35 -20.98 18.04
N ARG A 300 -21.77 -21.85 18.88
CA ARG A 300 -21.27 -21.48 20.21
C ARG A 300 -20.02 -20.62 20.19
N ASP A 301 -19.22 -20.70 19.14
CA ASP A 301 -18.01 -19.89 18.99
C ASP A 301 -18.35 -18.46 18.52
N MET A 302 -19.60 -18.21 18.11
CA MET A 302 -20.06 -16.92 17.58
C MET A 302 -20.83 -16.08 18.62
N VAL A 303 -21.03 -16.60 19.81
CA VAL A 303 -21.64 -15.89 20.96
C VAL A 303 -20.58 -15.44 21.92
#